data_536105d6b77bad3cd1b5d4590ad2cfb8
#
_entry.id   536105d6b77bad3cd1b5d4590ad2cfb8
#
_cell.length_a   1.000
_cell.length_b   1.000
_cell.length_c   1.000
_cell.angle_alpha   90.00
_cell.angle_beta   90.00
_cell.angle_gamma   90.00
#
_symmetry.space_group_name_H-M   'P 1'
#
loop_
_entity.id
_entity.type
_entity.pdbx_description
1 polymer ?
#
loop_
_entity_poly.entity_id
_entity_poly.type
_entity_poly.pdbx_seq_one_letter_code
_entity_poly.pdbx_strand_id
1 'polypeptide(L)'
;MRKSFIFYYALILLLGSFFILSPAMASWAYQFVVWDGDVYIITEENVEKIGKEIGHVTKYSDREGTYSGNFSNTFPKGTKYYEIVEVDPEEAIAVESEVGIYVKANSDGEYAGSKKNNWNTTYVFVGGGVLLVLFIAIAITYGLGMKGKTNRG
;
A
#
# COMPACT_ATOMS: atom_id res chain seq x y z
N MET A 1 3.30 43.82 -15.78
CA MET A 1 3.86 43.35 -14.51
C MET A 1 2.84 42.61 -13.62
N ARG A 2 1.57 43.02 -13.43
CA ARG A 2 0.58 42.34 -12.57
C ARG A 2 0.28 40.87 -12.96
N LYS A 3 0.30 40.50 -14.26
CA LYS A 3 -0.02 39.14 -14.73
C LYS A 3 1.06 38.13 -14.38
N SER A 4 2.34 38.56 -14.28
CA SER A 4 3.43 37.63 -13.89
C SER A 4 3.38 37.25 -12.41
N PHE A 5 2.99 38.19 -11.53
CA PHE A 5 2.85 37.89 -10.09
C PHE A 5 1.74 36.85 -9.83
N ILE A 6 0.61 36.98 -10.52
CA ILE A 6 -0.51 36.02 -10.40
C ILE A 6 -0.06 34.61 -10.78
N PHE A 7 0.76 34.48 -11.84
CA PHE A 7 1.30 33.19 -12.27
C PHE A 7 2.25 32.58 -11.21
N TYR A 8 3.13 33.37 -10.61
CA TYR A 8 4.02 32.89 -9.54
C TYR A 8 3.25 32.48 -8.28
N TYR A 9 2.22 33.22 -7.89
CA TYR A 9 1.36 32.83 -6.76
C TYR A 9 0.57 31.56 -7.04
N ALA A 10 0.03 31.40 -8.23
CA ALA A 10 -0.65 30.16 -8.64
C ALA A 10 0.30 28.96 -8.65
N LEU A 11 1.55 29.12 -9.10
CA LEU A 11 2.56 28.09 -9.10
C LEU A 11 2.98 27.69 -7.68
N ILE A 12 3.14 28.64 -6.78
CA ILE A 12 3.48 28.39 -5.37
C ILE A 12 2.34 27.67 -4.66
N LEU A 13 1.08 28.07 -4.90
CA LEU A 13 -0.10 27.38 -4.36
C LEU A 13 -0.21 25.95 -4.90
N LEU A 14 0.05 25.73 -6.18
CA LEU A 14 0.05 24.39 -6.80
C LEU A 14 1.15 23.52 -6.21
N LEU A 15 2.36 24.02 -6.07
CA LEU A 15 3.48 23.30 -5.45
C LEU A 15 3.23 23.05 -3.96
N GLY A 16 2.65 24.01 -3.25
CA GLY A 16 2.30 23.88 -1.83
C GLY A 16 1.23 22.80 -1.58
N SER A 17 0.31 22.58 -2.52
CA SER A 17 -0.74 21.56 -2.38
C SER A 17 -0.19 20.14 -2.39
N PHE A 18 0.97 19.89 -2.98
CA PHE A 18 1.64 18.57 -2.97
C PHE A 18 2.24 18.21 -1.60
N PHE A 19 2.46 19.18 -0.71
CA PHE A 19 3.05 18.92 0.62
C PHE A 19 2.00 18.62 1.71
N ILE A 20 0.70 18.70 1.42
CA ILE A 20 -0.38 18.50 2.41
C ILE A 20 -0.92 17.04 2.38
N LEU A 21 -0.19 16.10 1.80
CA LEU A 21 -0.50 14.68 1.89
C LEU A 21 -0.05 14.16 3.26
N SER A 22 -0.85 14.44 4.30
CA SER A 22 -0.70 13.73 5.56
C SER A 22 -1.04 12.26 5.33
N PRO A 23 -0.19 11.30 5.68
CA PRO A 23 -0.57 9.91 5.66
C PRO A 23 -1.75 9.73 6.63
N ALA A 24 -2.90 9.35 6.10
CA ALA A 24 -4.00 8.90 6.94
C ALA A 24 -3.50 7.65 7.66
N MET A 25 -3.36 7.71 8.98
CA MET A 25 -3.09 6.54 9.81
C MET A 25 -4.41 5.78 9.91
N ALA A 26 -4.65 4.88 8.98
CA ALA A 26 -5.73 3.92 9.10
C ALA A 26 -5.28 2.79 10.04
N SER A 27 -6.16 2.31 10.89
CA SER A 27 -5.95 1.13 11.70
C SER A 27 -6.67 -0.04 11.04
N TRP A 28 -6.12 -1.24 11.15
CA TRP A 28 -6.72 -2.44 10.62
C TRP A 28 -8.14 -2.65 11.20
N ALA A 29 -9.12 -2.89 10.33
CA ALA A 29 -10.51 -3.10 10.75
C ALA A 29 -10.71 -4.45 11.44
N TYR A 30 -9.87 -5.45 11.10
CA TYR A 30 -9.97 -6.83 11.59
C TYR A 30 -8.61 -7.38 11.95
N GLN A 31 -8.60 -8.40 12.82
CA GLN A 31 -7.44 -9.22 13.11
C GLN A 31 -7.30 -10.28 12.00
N PHE A 32 -6.12 -10.39 11.42
CA PHE A 32 -5.91 -11.36 10.33
C PHE A 32 -4.48 -11.88 10.28
N VAL A 33 -4.34 -12.97 9.57
CA VAL A 33 -3.07 -13.53 9.12
C VAL A 33 -3.07 -13.68 7.62
N VAL A 34 -1.90 -13.70 7.02
CA VAL A 34 -1.71 -14.03 5.61
C VAL A 34 -1.00 -15.37 5.52
N TRP A 35 -1.53 -16.28 4.71
CA TRP A 35 -0.89 -17.53 4.36
C TRP A 35 -1.07 -17.81 2.87
N ASP A 36 -0.02 -18.24 2.21
CA ASP A 36 0.04 -18.57 0.77
C ASP A 36 -0.53 -17.49 -0.18
N GLY A 37 -0.50 -16.25 0.25
CA GLY A 37 -0.98 -15.11 -0.54
C GLY A 37 -2.41 -14.69 -0.26
N ASP A 38 -3.15 -15.43 0.57
CA ASP A 38 -4.52 -15.11 0.96
C ASP A 38 -4.61 -14.55 2.38
N VAL A 39 -5.65 -13.73 2.61
CA VAL A 39 -6.02 -13.19 3.92
C VAL A 39 -6.94 -14.16 4.65
N TYR A 40 -6.65 -14.39 5.92
CA TYR A 40 -7.50 -15.17 6.81
C TYR A 40 -7.89 -14.33 8.02
N ILE A 41 -9.18 -14.01 8.13
CA ILE A 41 -9.73 -13.21 9.24
C ILE A 41 -9.93 -14.09 10.45
N ILE A 42 -9.35 -13.66 11.58
CA ILE A 42 -9.45 -14.37 12.86
C ILE A 42 -10.87 -14.30 13.38
N THR A 43 -11.38 -15.43 13.84
CA THR A 43 -12.68 -15.56 14.51
C THR A 43 -12.49 -15.83 15.99
N GLU A 44 -13.59 -15.80 16.77
CA GLU A 44 -13.59 -16.20 18.19
C GLU A 44 -13.79 -17.73 18.37
N GLU A 45 -13.86 -18.49 17.27
CA GLU A 45 -14.09 -19.94 17.28
C GLU A 45 -12.78 -20.70 17.58
N ASN A 46 -12.79 -21.50 18.65
CA ASN A 46 -11.67 -22.39 18.95
C ASN A 46 -11.73 -23.65 18.11
N VAL A 47 -10.55 -24.13 17.68
CA VAL A 47 -10.39 -25.36 16.92
C VAL A 47 -9.79 -26.45 17.80
N GLU A 48 -10.53 -27.56 18.00
CA GLU A 48 -10.06 -28.70 18.79
C GLU A 48 -9.26 -29.71 17.97
N LYS A 49 -9.58 -29.86 16.68
CA LYS A 49 -8.99 -30.88 15.81
C LYS A 49 -8.16 -30.22 14.72
N ILE A 50 -6.86 -30.15 14.95
CA ILE A 50 -5.90 -29.65 13.97
C ILE A 50 -5.24 -30.79 13.21
N GLY A 51 -4.87 -30.51 11.96
CA GLY A 51 -4.07 -31.38 11.10
C GLY A 51 -2.58 -31.04 11.18
N LYS A 52 -1.90 -31.10 10.04
CA LYS A 52 -0.47 -30.77 9.95
C LYS A 52 -0.23 -29.25 10.05
N GLU A 53 0.98 -28.87 10.48
CA GLU A 53 1.48 -27.52 10.36
C GLU A 53 1.66 -27.16 8.89
N ILE A 54 1.10 -26.02 8.46
CA ILE A 54 1.13 -25.55 7.06
C ILE A 54 1.95 -24.27 6.88
N GLY A 55 2.31 -23.60 7.98
CA GLY A 55 3.10 -22.38 7.90
C GLY A 55 3.22 -21.66 9.23
N HIS A 56 3.77 -20.48 9.17
CA HIS A 56 3.89 -19.61 10.34
C HIS A 56 3.97 -18.11 9.93
N VAL A 57 3.73 -17.22 10.89
CA VAL A 57 3.91 -15.77 10.72
C VAL A 57 5.38 -15.46 10.46
N THR A 58 5.69 -14.90 9.30
CA THR A 58 7.06 -14.46 8.95
C THR A 58 7.30 -13.00 9.28
N LYS A 59 6.23 -12.19 9.36
CA LYS A 59 6.27 -10.76 9.65
C LYS A 59 5.05 -10.30 10.45
N TYR A 60 5.30 -9.47 11.46
CA TYR A 60 4.27 -8.82 12.26
C TYR A 60 4.37 -7.30 12.12
N SER A 61 3.24 -6.62 12.05
CA SER A 61 3.13 -5.16 12.21
C SER A 61 1.70 -4.76 12.58
N ASP A 62 1.58 -3.93 13.60
CA ASP A 62 0.33 -3.28 14.01
C ASP A 62 0.00 -2.02 13.18
N ARG A 63 0.93 -1.59 12.32
CA ARG A 63 0.75 -0.43 11.44
C ARG A 63 0.20 -0.87 10.10
N GLU A 64 -0.79 -0.13 9.60
CA GLU A 64 -1.31 -0.35 8.27
C GLU A 64 -0.22 -0.12 7.22
N GLY A 65 -0.16 -1.00 6.22
CA GLY A 65 0.84 -0.96 5.17
C GLY A 65 0.80 -2.20 4.30
N THR A 66 1.64 -2.23 3.29
CA THR A 66 1.80 -3.40 2.41
C THR A 66 3.01 -4.21 2.85
N TYR A 67 2.77 -5.46 3.21
CA TYR A 67 3.79 -6.38 3.69
C TYR A 67 3.85 -7.62 2.81
N SER A 68 5.00 -8.26 2.72
CA SER A 68 5.20 -9.50 1.96
C SER A 68 5.35 -10.70 2.87
N GLY A 69 5.06 -11.90 2.33
CA GLY A 69 5.14 -13.17 3.04
C GLY A 69 3.92 -13.40 3.95
N ASN A 70 4.03 -14.38 4.84
CA ASN A 70 2.99 -14.71 5.81
C ASN A 70 2.94 -13.63 6.90
N PHE A 71 2.18 -12.60 6.64
CA PHE A 71 2.06 -11.42 7.49
C PHE A 71 0.93 -11.58 8.50
N SER A 72 1.07 -10.95 9.67
CA SER A 72 -0.02 -10.79 10.64
C SER A 72 -0.02 -9.37 11.23
N ASN A 73 -1.21 -8.84 11.45
CA ASN A 73 -1.42 -7.60 12.20
C ASN A 73 -1.67 -7.83 13.71
N THR A 74 -1.77 -9.09 14.13
CA THR A 74 -2.15 -9.47 15.51
C THR A 74 -1.13 -10.40 16.15
N PHE A 75 -0.72 -11.44 15.44
CA PHE A 75 0.14 -12.48 15.97
C PHE A 75 1.63 -12.21 15.73
N PRO A 76 2.50 -12.49 16.70
CA PRO A 76 3.93 -12.27 16.56
C PRO A 76 4.55 -13.22 15.53
N LYS A 77 5.74 -12.87 15.04
CA LYS A 77 6.53 -13.74 14.17
C LYS A 77 6.80 -15.08 14.84
N GLY A 78 6.58 -16.16 14.08
CA GLY A 78 6.75 -17.54 14.53
C GLY A 78 5.44 -18.23 14.95
N THR A 79 4.33 -17.48 15.09
CA THR A 79 3.00 -18.08 15.32
C THR A 79 2.66 -19.05 14.20
N LYS A 80 2.29 -20.27 14.54
CA LYS A 80 2.09 -21.36 13.60
C LYS A 80 0.68 -21.44 13.09
N TYR A 81 0.55 -21.97 11.86
CA TYR A 81 -0.69 -22.24 11.17
C TYR A 81 -0.84 -23.74 10.94
N TYR A 82 -2.06 -24.24 11.08
CA TYR A 82 -2.39 -25.64 10.93
C TYR A 82 -3.61 -25.83 10.04
N GLU A 83 -3.70 -26.98 9.37
CA GLU A 83 -4.95 -27.43 8.77
C GLU A 83 -5.98 -27.70 9.86
N ILE A 84 -7.25 -27.48 9.54
CA ILE A 84 -8.38 -27.93 10.35
C ILE A 84 -8.86 -29.26 9.77
N VAL A 85 -9.06 -30.30 10.62
CA VAL A 85 -9.52 -31.59 10.15
C VAL A 85 -10.89 -31.43 9.49
N GLU A 86 -11.06 -32.00 8.29
CA GLU A 86 -12.29 -31.96 7.47
C GLU A 86 -12.65 -30.55 6.91
N VAL A 87 -11.73 -29.58 6.96
CA VAL A 87 -11.91 -28.24 6.36
C VAL A 87 -10.80 -28.01 5.34
N ASP A 88 -11.18 -27.50 4.16
CA ASP A 88 -10.20 -27.14 3.14
C ASP A 88 -9.39 -25.90 3.63
N PRO A 89 -8.05 -25.94 3.57
CA PRO A 89 -7.24 -24.79 3.91
C PRO A 89 -7.56 -23.51 3.09
N GLU A 90 -8.11 -23.66 1.87
CA GLU A 90 -8.59 -22.52 1.09
C GLU A 90 -9.83 -21.85 1.71
N GLU A 91 -10.59 -22.57 2.56
CA GLU A 91 -11.74 -22.06 3.28
C GLU A 91 -11.36 -21.48 4.65
N ALA A 92 -10.61 -22.27 5.45
CA ALA A 92 -10.20 -21.84 6.78
C ALA A 92 -8.94 -22.58 7.27
N ILE A 93 -8.17 -21.91 8.12
CA ILE A 93 -7.00 -22.44 8.81
C ILE A 93 -7.12 -22.27 10.32
N ALA A 94 -6.33 -23.04 11.07
CA ALA A 94 -6.17 -22.84 12.51
C ALA A 94 -4.88 -22.06 12.79
N VAL A 95 -4.96 -21.04 13.66
CA VAL A 95 -3.83 -20.24 14.11
C VAL A 95 -3.57 -20.51 15.59
N GLU A 96 -2.35 -20.83 15.96
CA GLU A 96 -1.95 -21.08 17.35
C GLU A 96 -1.88 -19.75 18.11
N SER A 97 -2.98 -19.34 18.74
CA SER A 97 -3.07 -18.09 19.49
C SER A 97 -2.24 -18.11 20.76
N GLU A 98 -2.23 -19.27 21.44
CA GLU A 98 -1.38 -19.59 22.59
C GLU A 98 -0.93 -21.03 22.47
N VAL A 99 0.06 -21.43 23.25
CA VAL A 99 0.59 -22.81 23.21
C VAL A 99 -0.52 -23.82 23.41
N GLY A 100 -0.86 -24.58 22.36
CA GLY A 100 -1.90 -25.59 22.37
C GLY A 100 -3.33 -25.05 22.28
N ILE A 101 -3.51 -23.75 22.06
CA ILE A 101 -4.82 -23.12 21.83
C ILE A 101 -4.88 -22.61 20.40
N TYR A 102 -5.87 -23.07 19.64
CA TYR A 102 -6.03 -22.77 18.24
C TYR A 102 -7.31 -22.02 17.98
N VAL A 103 -7.25 -20.93 17.22
CA VAL A 103 -8.40 -20.15 16.77
C VAL A 103 -8.58 -20.32 15.28
N LYS A 104 -9.83 -20.37 14.84
CA LYS A 104 -10.17 -20.46 13.42
C LYS A 104 -9.95 -19.11 12.73
N ALA A 105 -9.41 -19.17 11.52
CA ALA A 105 -9.29 -18.01 10.64
C ALA A 105 -9.91 -18.37 9.30
N ASN A 106 -10.93 -17.62 8.88
CA ASN A 106 -11.65 -17.85 7.63
C ASN A 106 -10.99 -17.05 6.49
N SER A 107 -10.90 -17.68 5.32
CA SER A 107 -10.39 -17.04 4.11
C SER A 107 -11.27 -15.86 3.71
N ASP A 108 -10.65 -14.74 3.37
CA ASP A 108 -11.29 -13.49 2.88
C ASP A 108 -10.78 -13.12 1.48
N GLY A 109 -10.04 -14.04 0.86
CA GLY A 109 -9.51 -13.89 -0.48
C GLY A 109 -8.09 -13.36 -0.55
N GLU A 110 -7.65 -12.98 -1.77
CA GLU A 110 -6.26 -12.65 -2.07
C GLU A 110 -5.77 -11.41 -1.32
N TYR A 111 -4.60 -11.54 -0.68
CA TYR A 111 -3.95 -10.43 -0.01
C TYR A 111 -3.38 -9.43 -1.02
N ALA A 112 -3.85 -8.19 -1.00
CA ALA A 112 -3.40 -7.14 -1.92
C ALA A 112 -1.89 -6.88 -1.87
N GLY A 113 -1.23 -7.20 -0.76
CA GLY A 113 0.23 -7.10 -0.58
C GLY A 113 1.01 -8.29 -1.14
N SER A 114 0.35 -9.40 -1.52
CA SER A 114 1.00 -10.56 -2.16
C SER A 114 1.42 -10.22 -3.58
N LYS A 115 0.65 -9.40 -4.27
CA LYS A 115 1.05 -8.84 -5.56
C LYS A 115 2.25 -7.94 -5.35
N LYS A 116 3.44 -8.38 -5.77
CA LYS A 116 4.58 -7.49 -5.97
C LYS A 116 4.06 -6.29 -6.76
N ASN A 117 3.96 -5.15 -6.08
CA ASN A 117 3.49 -3.92 -6.69
C ASN A 117 4.48 -3.55 -7.78
N ASN A 118 4.22 -4.05 -8.98
CA ASN A 118 4.98 -3.76 -10.20
C ASN A 118 4.59 -2.36 -10.71
N TRP A 119 4.48 -1.42 -9.78
CA TRP A 119 4.53 -0.02 -10.12
C TRP A 119 5.91 0.18 -10.72
N ASN A 120 5.93 -0.01 -12.02
CA ASN A 120 7.11 0.27 -12.80
C ASN A 120 7.52 1.70 -12.46
N THR A 121 8.56 1.83 -11.66
CA THR A 121 9.25 3.09 -11.38
C THR A 121 9.45 3.88 -12.66
N THR A 122 9.52 3.18 -13.80
CA THR A 122 9.50 3.70 -15.16
C THR A 122 8.32 4.63 -15.45
N TYR A 123 7.09 4.32 -15.04
CA TYR A 123 5.93 5.20 -15.28
C TYR A 123 6.00 6.50 -14.49
N VAL A 124 6.55 6.47 -13.29
CA VAL A 124 6.77 7.67 -12.46
C VAL A 124 7.83 8.55 -13.11
N PHE A 125 8.93 7.98 -13.59
CA PHE A 125 9.97 8.73 -14.27
C PHE A 125 9.52 9.24 -15.64
N VAL A 126 8.79 8.44 -16.41
CA VAL A 126 8.26 8.87 -17.72
C VAL A 126 7.22 9.97 -17.54
N GLY A 127 6.27 9.81 -16.60
CA GLY A 127 5.26 10.84 -16.31
C GLY A 127 5.89 12.14 -15.81
N GLY A 128 6.84 12.05 -14.87
CA GLY A 128 7.60 13.21 -14.38
C GLY A 128 8.43 13.90 -15.47
N GLY A 129 9.06 13.11 -16.34
CA GLY A 129 9.83 13.61 -17.48
C GLY A 129 8.97 14.35 -18.49
N VAL A 130 7.81 13.81 -18.85
CA VAL A 130 6.87 14.48 -19.78
C VAL A 130 6.38 15.82 -19.20
N LEU A 131 6.02 15.86 -17.92
CA LEU A 131 5.62 17.11 -17.26
C LEU A 131 6.74 18.15 -17.25
N LEU A 132 7.98 17.73 -17.01
CA LEU A 132 9.15 18.61 -17.03
C LEU A 132 9.36 19.21 -18.44
N VAL A 133 9.27 18.38 -19.49
CA VAL A 133 9.43 18.85 -20.89
C VAL A 133 8.32 19.83 -21.25
N LEU A 134 7.07 19.56 -20.89
CA LEU A 134 5.96 20.49 -21.10
C LEU A 134 6.18 21.82 -20.39
N PHE A 135 6.68 21.78 -19.14
CA PHE A 135 6.98 22.98 -18.38
C PHE A 135 8.07 23.84 -19.03
N ILE A 136 9.14 23.19 -19.50
CA ILE A 136 10.24 23.85 -20.23
C ILE A 136 9.73 24.45 -21.55
N ALA A 137 8.92 23.74 -22.31
CA ALA A 137 8.33 24.23 -23.56
C ALA A 137 7.46 25.47 -23.35
N ILE A 138 6.63 25.47 -22.30
CA ILE A 138 5.80 26.60 -21.89
C ILE A 138 6.69 27.79 -21.46
N ALA A 139 7.74 27.56 -20.68
CA ALA A 139 8.65 28.61 -20.24
C ALA A 139 9.39 29.27 -21.41
N ILE A 140 9.82 28.47 -22.39
CA ILE A 140 10.48 28.97 -23.61
C ILE A 140 9.52 29.82 -24.45
N THR A 141 8.29 29.38 -24.67
CA THR A 141 7.29 30.12 -25.48
C THR A 141 6.93 31.45 -24.81
N TYR A 142 6.79 31.47 -23.50
CA TYR A 142 6.57 32.73 -22.75
C TYR A 142 7.80 33.63 -22.75
N GLY A 143 9.02 33.08 -22.63
CA GLY A 143 10.28 33.82 -22.64
C GLY A 143 10.57 34.47 -24.01
N LEU A 144 10.30 33.75 -25.10
CA LEU A 144 10.46 34.25 -26.46
C LEU A 144 9.40 35.33 -26.82
N GLY A 145 8.16 35.17 -26.32
CA GLY A 145 7.09 36.14 -26.51
C GLY A 145 7.36 37.49 -25.87
N MET A 146 8.13 37.54 -24.77
CA MET A 146 8.51 38.80 -24.12
C MET A 146 9.65 39.53 -24.84
N LYS A 147 10.60 38.79 -25.47
CA LYS A 147 11.69 39.44 -26.24
C LYS A 147 11.23 40.09 -27.55
N GLY A 148 10.14 39.56 -28.15
CA GLY A 148 9.58 40.12 -29.40
C GLY A 148 8.85 41.46 -29.25
N LYS A 149 8.51 41.87 -28.02
CA LYS A 149 7.82 43.15 -27.74
C LYS A 149 8.74 44.32 -27.47
N THR A 150 10.01 44.08 -27.18
CA THR A 150 10.97 45.14 -26.82
C THR A 150 11.71 45.74 -28.03
N ASN A 151 11.59 45.14 -29.22
CA ASN A 151 12.29 45.59 -30.43
C ASN A 151 11.38 46.35 -31.43
N ARG A 152 10.22 46.81 -31.00
CA ARG A 152 9.32 47.68 -31.82
C ARG A 152 9.01 48.96 -31.04
N GLY A 153 10.00 49.74 -30.77
CA GLY A 153 9.92 51.10 -30.26
C GLY A 153 10.97 51.97 -30.90
#